data_659b7491029af040ebaf341cc3272a8c
#
_entry.id   659b7491029af040ebaf341cc3272a8c
#
_cell.length_a   1.000
_cell.length_b   1.000
_cell.length_c   1.000
_cell.angle_alpha   90.00
_cell.angle_beta   90.00
_cell.angle_gamma   90.00
#
_symmetry.space_group_name_H-M   'P 1'
#
loop_
_entity.id
_entity.type
_entity.pdbx_description
1 polymer ?
#
loop_
_entity_poly.entity_id
_entity_poly.type
_entity_poly.pdbx_seq_one_letter_code
_entity_poly.pdbx_strand_id
1 'polypeptide(L)'
;MVVKLIEKAMRKHILIILALFSFVCASAQKIGPGYIIGFYNLENLFDTYHDEGKNDYQYLPDGSNNWTEAKYEKKLHNMATVIRAMADDNGRFHTILGVSEIENRHVLEDLVSQPEIADANFQIVHYDGPDRRGVDVGLLYRPDQFTVLESRSIPYTFDSEIVFELTPEEQEQFRTRDILMVRGMIEDEMYAFFVCHLPSRLGSKGNDLRSRGAEIAYQVSVELMRQYPGIKIAVMGDMNDNPDNDSMVIYLHGRETMEEMGPEDFFDPFLSMFKAGYGSLAYQGEWCIFDIILVNEALAKGTSGKLRLQPLVKKRKKAFYGRIFQRDFMTQQDGPYKGTPFRTYSSGAFVGGYSDHYPTYILIGKK
;
A
#
# COMPACT_ATOMS: atom_id res chain seq x y z
N MET A 1 -60.13 -0.60 -33.09
CA MET A 1 -59.72 0.42 -32.07
C MET A 1 -58.83 -0.20 -30.96
N VAL A 2 -59.16 -1.36 -30.43
CA VAL A 2 -58.47 -2.04 -29.37
C VAL A 2 -57.01 -2.44 -29.72
N VAL A 3 -56.78 -2.97 -30.94
CA VAL A 3 -55.44 -3.43 -31.39
C VAL A 3 -54.41 -2.28 -31.44
N LYS A 4 -54.81 -1.08 -31.90
CA LYS A 4 -53.92 0.10 -31.93
C LYS A 4 -53.56 0.64 -30.52
N LEU A 5 -54.41 0.43 -29.53
CA LEU A 5 -54.13 0.80 -28.15
C LEU A 5 -53.10 -0.16 -27.51
N ILE A 6 -53.18 -1.46 -27.81
CA ILE A 6 -52.24 -2.48 -27.31
C ILE A 6 -50.85 -2.27 -27.93
N GLU A 7 -50.72 -2.00 -29.22
CA GLU A 7 -49.45 -1.68 -29.88
C GLU A 7 -48.80 -0.40 -29.32
N LYS A 8 -49.60 0.62 -29.01
CA LYS A 8 -49.10 1.88 -28.43
C LYS A 8 -48.61 1.70 -26.98
N ALA A 9 -49.29 0.84 -26.21
CA ALA A 9 -48.88 0.48 -24.84
C ALA A 9 -47.59 -0.37 -24.84
N MET A 10 -47.49 -1.37 -25.73
CA MET A 10 -46.27 -2.19 -25.88
C MET A 10 -45.05 -1.35 -26.31
N ARG A 11 -45.21 -0.44 -27.28
CA ARG A 11 -44.11 0.46 -27.70
C ARG A 11 -43.65 1.39 -26.56
N LYS A 12 -44.56 1.85 -25.70
CA LYS A 12 -44.22 2.65 -24.53
C LYS A 12 -43.43 1.85 -23.48
N HIS A 13 -43.81 0.60 -23.24
CA HIS A 13 -43.09 -0.28 -22.30
C HIS A 13 -41.73 -0.73 -22.82
N ILE A 14 -41.60 -0.99 -24.13
CA ILE A 14 -40.31 -1.30 -24.79
C ILE A 14 -39.37 -0.09 -24.74
N LEU A 15 -39.85 1.13 -24.93
CA LEU A 15 -39.07 2.36 -24.84
C LEU A 15 -38.63 2.65 -23.37
N ILE A 16 -39.47 2.33 -22.40
CA ILE A 16 -39.13 2.47 -20.97
C ILE A 16 -38.09 1.41 -20.54
N ILE A 17 -38.19 0.17 -21.03
CA ILE A 17 -37.21 -0.89 -20.77
C ILE A 17 -35.88 -0.56 -21.46
N LEU A 18 -35.86 -0.06 -22.68
CA LEU A 18 -34.64 0.41 -23.36
C LEU A 18 -34.02 1.65 -22.67
N ALA A 19 -34.83 2.54 -22.11
CA ALA A 19 -34.34 3.68 -21.34
C ALA A 19 -33.77 3.27 -19.95
N LEU A 20 -34.32 2.21 -19.34
CA LEU A 20 -33.80 1.66 -18.07
C LEU A 20 -32.50 0.86 -18.27
N PHE A 21 -32.33 0.20 -19.44
CA PHE A 21 -31.06 -0.49 -19.77
C PHE A 21 -29.92 0.47 -20.14
N SER A 22 -30.23 1.71 -20.56
CA SER A 22 -29.22 2.74 -20.86
C SER A 22 -28.72 3.49 -19.63
N PHE A 23 -29.26 3.26 -18.43
CA PHE A 23 -28.90 3.96 -17.20
C PHE A 23 -28.00 3.16 -16.22
N VAL A 24 -27.57 1.96 -16.60
CA VAL A 24 -26.61 1.15 -15.83
C VAL A 24 -25.24 1.07 -16.55
N CYS A 25 -24.93 2.02 -17.40
CA CYS A 25 -23.54 2.40 -17.59
C CYS A 25 -23.21 3.37 -16.46
N ALA A 26 -22.86 2.84 -15.30
CA ALA A 26 -22.02 3.58 -14.37
C ALA A 26 -20.86 4.11 -15.21
N SER A 27 -20.81 5.40 -15.43
CA SER A 27 -19.70 6.05 -16.09
C SER A 27 -18.47 5.80 -15.19
N ALA A 28 -17.76 4.68 -15.45
CA ALA A 28 -16.38 4.58 -15.06
C ALA A 28 -15.74 5.87 -15.60
N GLN A 29 -15.40 6.78 -14.71
CA GLN A 29 -14.74 8.02 -15.08
C GLN A 29 -13.48 7.57 -15.81
N LYS A 30 -13.38 7.79 -17.11
CA LYS A 30 -12.17 7.52 -17.88
C LYS A 30 -11.07 8.36 -17.23
N ILE A 31 -10.36 7.75 -16.27
CA ILE A 31 -9.09 8.29 -15.78
C ILE A 31 -8.23 8.31 -17.02
N GLY A 32 -7.75 9.50 -17.40
CA GLY A 32 -6.83 9.65 -18.54
C GLY A 32 -5.60 8.73 -18.39
N PRO A 33 -4.71 8.67 -19.38
CA PRO A 33 -3.48 7.88 -19.23
C PRO A 33 -2.76 8.30 -17.95
N GLY A 34 -2.65 7.38 -17.01
CA GLY A 34 -2.11 7.61 -15.67
C GLY A 34 -1.59 6.33 -15.08
N TYR A 35 -0.83 6.45 -14.01
CA TYR A 35 -0.17 5.36 -13.31
C TYR A 35 -0.69 5.28 -11.88
N ILE A 36 -0.62 4.08 -11.30
CA ILE A 36 -1.07 3.81 -9.93
C ILE A 36 0.13 3.39 -9.11
N ILE A 37 0.35 4.07 -8.00
CA ILE A 37 1.35 3.71 -6.98
C ILE A 37 0.56 3.27 -5.75
N GLY A 38 0.77 2.05 -5.29
CA GLY A 38 0.06 1.46 -4.16
C GLY A 38 0.98 0.84 -3.14
N PHE A 39 0.40 0.58 -1.96
CA PHE A 39 1.02 -0.18 -0.89
C PHE A 39 0.00 -1.14 -0.26
N TYR A 40 0.45 -2.36 0.09
CA TYR A 40 -0.37 -3.35 0.76
C TYR A 40 0.45 -4.18 1.76
N ASN A 41 0.12 -4.13 3.04
CA ASN A 41 0.60 -5.09 4.03
C ASN A 41 -0.14 -6.42 3.82
N LEU A 42 0.60 -7.51 3.57
CA LEU A 42 0.03 -8.81 3.21
C LEU A 42 -0.29 -9.69 4.44
N GLU A 43 -0.13 -9.17 5.66
CA GLU A 43 -0.37 -9.88 6.92
C GLU A 43 0.32 -11.24 6.94
N ASN A 44 1.66 -11.24 7.12
CA ASN A 44 2.48 -12.44 7.28
C ASN A 44 2.27 -13.46 6.13
N LEU A 45 2.62 -13.07 4.91
CA LEU A 45 2.67 -13.99 3.77
C LEU A 45 3.95 -14.85 3.87
N PHE A 46 3.82 -16.01 4.49
CA PHE A 46 4.85 -17.05 4.65
C PHE A 46 4.53 -18.25 3.79
N ASP A 47 5.57 -18.94 3.32
CA ASP A 47 5.39 -20.29 2.77
C ASP A 47 5.29 -21.35 3.89
N THR A 48 5.49 -22.61 3.59
CA THR A 48 5.37 -23.73 4.53
C THR A 48 6.71 -24.36 4.90
N TYR A 49 7.82 -23.72 4.52
CA TYR A 49 9.19 -24.20 4.74
C TYR A 49 9.91 -23.29 5.74
N HIS A 50 10.86 -23.83 6.47
CA HIS A 50 11.68 -23.07 7.42
C HIS A 50 12.86 -22.42 6.73
N ASP A 51 13.01 -21.12 6.89
CA ASP A 51 14.19 -20.37 6.47
C ASP A 51 15.29 -20.42 7.54
N GLU A 52 16.49 -20.88 7.17
CA GLU A 52 17.60 -21.03 8.09
C GLU A 52 17.94 -19.70 8.80
N GLY A 53 17.98 -19.76 10.14
CA GLY A 53 18.31 -18.61 10.97
C GLY A 53 17.15 -17.65 11.27
N LYS A 54 15.94 -17.97 10.80
CA LYS A 54 14.72 -17.20 11.08
C LYS A 54 13.86 -17.85 12.16
N ASN A 55 13.03 -17.06 12.81
CA ASN A 55 12.07 -17.52 13.82
C ASN A 55 10.65 -17.56 13.21
N ASP A 56 10.48 -18.35 12.17
CA ASP A 56 9.27 -18.53 11.37
C ASP A 56 8.46 -19.77 11.78
N TYR A 57 8.90 -20.50 12.79
CA TYR A 57 8.35 -21.80 13.23
C TYR A 57 6.82 -21.83 13.40
N GLN A 58 6.20 -20.69 13.71
CA GLN A 58 4.75 -20.62 13.82
C GLN A 58 4.02 -20.78 12.48
N TYR A 59 4.72 -20.51 11.36
CA TYR A 59 4.20 -20.63 9.99
C TYR A 59 4.60 -21.96 9.30
N LEU A 60 4.99 -22.96 10.06
CA LEU A 60 5.19 -24.31 9.57
C LEU A 60 3.93 -25.18 9.71
N PRO A 61 3.81 -26.28 8.95
CA PRO A 61 2.66 -27.20 9.05
C PRO A 61 2.46 -27.79 10.44
N ASP A 62 3.54 -28.00 11.19
CA ASP A 62 3.56 -28.49 12.58
C ASP A 62 3.72 -27.36 13.61
N GLY A 63 3.78 -26.10 13.16
CA GLY A 63 3.88 -24.92 14.00
C GLY A 63 2.57 -24.53 14.68
N SER A 64 2.62 -23.52 15.54
CA SER A 64 1.45 -23.10 16.35
C SER A 64 0.27 -22.62 15.51
N ASN A 65 0.49 -22.10 14.32
CA ASN A 65 -0.55 -21.70 13.36
C ASN A 65 -1.07 -22.88 12.54
N ASN A 66 -0.40 -24.06 12.61
CA ASN A 66 -0.67 -25.20 11.74
C ASN A 66 -0.79 -24.73 10.27
N TRP A 67 0.27 -24.05 9.79
CA TRP A 67 0.30 -23.36 8.50
C TRP A 67 0.55 -24.35 7.38
N THR A 68 -0.53 -24.96 6.89
CA THR A 68 -0.49 -25.97 5.83
C THR A 68 -0.45 -25.33 4.44
N GLU A 69 -0.03 -26.10 3.43
CA GLU A 69 -0.07 -25.70 2.01
C GLU A 69 -1.44 -25.15 1.60
N ALA A 70 -2.53 -25.81 2.00
CA ALA A 70 -3.87 -25.34 1.68
C ALA A 70 -4.21 -23.94 2.28
N LYS A 71 -3.63 -23.59 3.43
CA LYS A 71 -3.77 -22.25 4.02
C LYS A 71 -2.91 -21.25 3.28
N TYR A 72 -1.70 -21.62 2.89
CA TYR A 72 -0.80 -20.81 2.08
C TYR A 72 -1.42 -20.48 0.71
N GLU A 73 -1.85 -21.51 -0.04
CA GLU A 73 -2.56 -21.34 -1.32
C GLU A 73 -3.79 -20.42 -1.18
N LYS A 74 -4.59 -20.62 -0.10
CA LYS A 74 -5.75 -19.75 0.18
C LYS A 74 -5.34 -18.31 0.43
N LYS A 75 -4.23 -18.07 1.12
CA LYS A 75 -3.68 -16.74 1.39
C LYS A 75 -3.23 -16.08 0.09
N LEU A 76 -2.48 -16.77 -0.75
CA LEU A 76 -2.03 -16.29 -2.07
C LEU A 76 -3.22 -15.89 -2.94
N HIS A 77 -4.22 -16.77 -3.09
CA HIS A 77 -5.45 -16.48 -3.82
C HIS A 77 -6.17 -15.25 -3.29
N ASN A 78 -6.28 -15.11 -1.97
CA ASN A 78 -6.93 -13.95 -1.36
C ASN A 78 -6.18 -12.65 -1.65
N MET A 79 -4.84 -12.63 -1.55
CA MET A 79 -4.03 -11.45 -1.86
C MET A 79 -4.16 -11.08 -3.34
N ALA A 80 -4.07 -12.05 -4.23
CA ALA A 80 -4.25 -11.86 -5.67
C ALA A 80 -5.67 -11.32 -6.00
N THR A 81 -6.71 -11.83 -5.33
CA THR A 81 -8.09 -11.35 -5.47
C THR A 81 -8.22 -9.86 -5.12
N VAL A 82 -7.57 -9.40 -4.03
CA VAL A 82 -7.58 -7.98 -3.66
C VAL A 82 -6.86 -7.13 -4.71
N ILE A 83 -5.68 -7.57 -5.16
CA ILE A 83 -4.89 -6.84 -6.17
C ILE A 83 -5.67 -6.76 -7.50
N ARG A 84 -6.35 -7.83 -7.93
CA ARG A 84 -7.25 -7.82 -9.09
C ARG A 84 -8.40 -6.85 -8.90
N ALA A 85 -9.08 -6.89 -7.78
CA ALA A 85 -10.21 -6.02 -7.51
C ALA A 85 -9.83 -4.52 -7.50
N MET A 86 -8.62 -4.19 -7.00
CA MET A 86 -8.08 -2.83 -7.13
C MET A 86 -7.84 -2.45 -8.59
N ALA A 87 -7.35 -3.39 -9.41
CA ALA A 87 -7.13 -3.15 -10.84
C ALA A 87 -8.44 -2.94 -11.59
N ASP A 88 -9.46 -3.75 -11.30
CA ASP A 88 -10.78 -3.66 -11.91
C ASP A 88 -11.46 -2.31 -11.61
N ASP A 89 -11.36 -1.83 -10.37
CA ASP A 89 -11.88 -0.52 -9.97
C ASP A 89 -11.23 0.65 -10.72
N ASN A 90 -9.96 0.52 -11.04
CA ASN A 90 -9.18 1.56 -11.71
C ASN A 90 -9.05 1.33 -13.22
N GLY A 91 -9.54 0.20 -13.74
CA GLY A 91 -9.43 -0.21 -15.15
C GLY A 91 -8.01 -0.54 -15.57
N ARG A 92 -7.09 -0.75 -14.61
CA ARG A 92 -5.67 -1.11 -14.83
C ARG A 92 -5.00 -1.59 -13.54
N PHE A 93 -3.98 -2.42 -13.66
CA PHE A 93 -3.11 -2.78 -12.56
C PHE A 93 -2.22 -1.61 -12.07
N HIS A 94 -1.72 -1.73 -10.86
CA HIS A 94 -0.71 -0.84 -10.31
C HIS A 94 0.56 -0.87 -11.18
N THR A 95 1.14 0.30 -11.40
CA THR A 95 2.46 0.42 -12.01
C THR A 95 3.54 0.01 -11.03
N ILE A 96 3.32 0.42 -9.76
CA ILE A 96 4.17 0.14 -8.60
C ILE A 96 3.24 -0.29 -7.46
N LEU A 97 3.54 -1.41 -6.82
CA LEU A 97 2.89 -1.87 -5.60
C LEU A 97 3.96 -2.28 -4.59
N GLY A 98 4.18 -1.45 -3.58
CA GLY A 98 4.96 -1.81 -2.39
C GLY A 98 4.20 -2.82 -1.55
N VAL A 99 4.88 -3.80 -1.00
CA VAL A 99 4.30 -4.80 -0.11
C VAL A 99 5.16 -4.99 1.12
N SER A 100 4.53 -5.37 2.23
CA SER A 100 5.20 -5.74 3.47
C SER A 100 4.62 -7.00 4.09
N GLU A 101 5.31 -7.51 5.12
CA GLU A 101 4.99 -8.77 5.77
C GLU A 101 5.00 -9.94 4.78
N ILE A 102 6.01 -9.96 3.96
CA ILE A 102 6.38 -11.10 3.12
C ILE A 102 7.62 -11.78 3.72
N GLU A 103 7.72 -13.08 3.59
CA GLU A 103 8.83 -13.86 4.13
C GLU A 103 10.08 -13.72 3.26
N ASN A 104 9.94 -14.04 1.99
CA ASN A 104 11.07 -14.14 1.06
C ASN A 104 10.63 -13.85 -0.38
N ARG A 105 11.57 -13.96 -1.33
CA ARG A 105 11.28 -13.76 -2.76
C ARG A 105 10.32 -14.80 -3.30
N HIS A 106 10.39 -16.04 -2.81
CA HIS A 106 9.61 -17.16 -3.31
C HIS A 106 8.10 -16.91 -3.13
N VAL A 107 7.67 -16.44 -1.96
CA VAL A 107 6.25 -16.11 -1.72
C VAL A 107 5.73 -15.01 -2.65
N LEU A 108 6.60 -14.09 -3.09
CA LEU A 108 6.23 -13.08 -4.08
C LEU A 108 6.14 -13.66 -5.50
N GLU A 109 7.01 -14.61 -5.86
CA GLU A 109 6.95 -15.33 -7.15
C GLU A 109 5.66 -16.14 -7.24
N ASP A 110 5.28 -16.82 -6.16
CA ASP A 110 4.00 -17.54 -6.06
C ASP A 110 2.81 -16.59 -6.14
N LEU A 111 2.88 -15.43 -5.48
CA LEU A 111 1.81 -14.43 -5.53
C LEU A 111 1.60 -13.88 -6.95
N VAL A 112 2.66 -13.43 -7.63
CA VAL A 112 2.51 -12.83 -8.96
C VAL A 112 2.14 -13.84 -10.04
N SER A 113 2.33 -15.15 -9.78
CA SER A 113 1.91 -16.25 -10.66
C SER A 113 0.44 -16.62 -10.51
N GLN A 114 -0.27 -16.11 -9.49
CA GLN A 114 -1.68 -16.41 -9.27
C GLN A 114 -2.53 -16.05 -10.51
N PRO A 115 -3.46 -16.90 -10.93
CA PRO A 115 -4.27 -16.69 -12.14
C PRO A 115 -4.98 -15.34 -12.19
N GLU A 116 -5.37 -14.79 -11.03
CA GLU A 116 -6.07 -13.52 -10.92
C GLU A 116 -5.23 -12.33 -11.40
N ILE A 117 -3.90 -12.40 -11.27
CA ILE A 117 -3.01 -11.27 -11.54
C ILE A 117 -1.83 -11.60 -12.47
N ALA A 118 -1.72 -12.83 -12.96
CA ALA A 118 -0.62 -13.23 -13.85
C ALA A 118 -0.53 -12.38 -15.13
N ASP A 119 -1.66 -11.88 -15.62
CA ASP A 119 -1.74 -10.97 -16.77
C ASP A 119 -1.20 -9.56 -16.50
N ALA A 120 -0.97 -9.19 -15.22
CA ALA A 120 -0.28 -7.95 -14.87
C ALA A 120 1.21 -7.98 -15.23
N ASN A 121 1.80 -9.18 -15.34
CA ASN A 121 3.23 -9.40 -15.59
C ASN A 121 4.11 -8.65 -14.59
N PHE A 122 3.77 -8.69 -13.30
CA PHE A 122 4.57 -8.05 -12.28
C PHE A 122 5.97 -8.66 -12.18
N GLN A 123 6.97 -7.80 -12.10
CA GLN A 123 8.34 -8.13 -11.74
C GLN A 123 8.58 -7.74 -10.28
N ILE A 124 9.59 -8.34 -9.65
CA ILE A 124 9.83 -8.26 -8.22
C ILE A 124 11.19 -7.64 -7.93
N VAL A 125 11.23 -6.66 -7.02
CA VAL A 125 12.46 -6.25 -6.33
C VAL A 125 12.30 -6.58 -4.85
N HIS A 126 13.22 -7.40 -4.35
CA HIS A 126 13.25 -7.87 -2.97
C HIS A 126 14.68 -8.13 -2.53
N TYR A 127 14.96 -7.93 -1.25
CA TYR A 127 16.19 -8.28 -0.55
C TYR A 127 15.84 -8.90 0.79
N ASP A 128 16.49 -10.01 1.13
CA ASP A 128 16.35 -10.60 2.47
C ASP A 128 16.94 -9.67 3.51
N GLY A 129 16.15 -9.37 4.52
CA GLY A 129 16.48 -8.45 5.58
C GLY A 129 16.90 -9.15 6.89
N PRO A 130 17.36 -8.37 7.88
CA PRO A 130 17.84 -8.91 9.15
C PRO A 130 16.74 -9.19 10.17
N ASP A 131 15.45 -8.99 9.85
CA ASP A 131 14.34 -9.27 10.79
C ASP A 131 14.41 -10.72 11.26
N ARG A 132 14.26 -10.92 12.58
CA ARG A 132 14.42 -12.25 13.19
C ARG A 132 13.31 -13.23 12.82
N ARG A 133 12.13 -12.73 12.48
CA ARG A 133 10.99 -13.57 12.04
C ARG A 133 11.09 -13.94 10.57
N GLY A 134 11.97 -13.28 9.81
CA GLY A 134 12.05 -13.40 8.37
C GLY A 134 11.01 -12.55 7.63
N VAL A 135 10.51 -11.48 8.26
CA VAL A 135 9.53 -10.59 7.61
C VAL A 135 10.26 -9.48 6.88
N ASP A 136 9.94 -9.29 5.61
CA ASP A 136 10.56 -8.32 4.73
C ASP A 136 9.57 -7.38 4.04
N VAL A 137 10.09 -6.49 3.20
CA VAL A 137 9.37 -5.63 2.29
C VAL A 137 9.76 -5.95 0.85
N GLY A 138 8.84 -5.72 -0.09
CA GLY A 138 9.10 -5.93 -1.51
C GLY A 138 8.43 -4.86 -2.37
N LEU A 139 8.81 -4.83 -3.64
CA LEU A 139 8.19 -3.95 -4.62
C LEU A 139 7.86 -4.78 -5.87
N LEU A 140 6.57 -4.78 -6.22
CA LEU A 140 6.05 -5.32 -7.47
C LEU A 140 5.92 -4.18 -8.48
N TYR A 141 6.37 -4.39 -9.71
CA TYR A 141 6.30 -3.36 -10.74
C TYR A 141 5.96 -3.94 -12.11
N ARG A 142 5.35 -3.15 -12.95
CA ARG A 142 5.06 -3.52 -14.33
C ARG A 142 6.18 -3.04 -15.26
N PRO A 143 6.91 -3.96 -15.92
CA PRO A 143 8.08 -3.63 -16.74
C PRO A 143 7.73 -2.85 -18.01
N ASP A 144 6.49 -2.89 -18.47
CA ASP A 144 5.97 -2.09 -19.58
C ASP A 144 5.74 -0.61 -19.22
N GLN A 145 5.77 -0.27 -17.90
CA GLN A 145 5.48 1.07 -17.39
C GLN A 145 6.61 1.66 -16.54
N PHE A 146 7.44 0.83 -15.95
CA PHE A 146 8.55 1.25 -15.10
C PHE A 146 9.81 0.48 -15.42
N THR A 147 10.88 1.20 -15.71
CA THR A 147 12.22 0.63 -15.95
C THR A 147 13.08 0.85 -14.72
N VAL A 148 13.46 -0.22 -14.02
CA VAL A 148 14.37 -0.16 -12.88
C VAL A 148 15.78 0.19 -13.35
N LEU A 149 16.42 1.19 -12.72
CA LEU A 149 17.80 1.59 -12.94
C LEU A 149 18.71 1.20 -11.79
N GLU A 150 18.17 1.21 -10.56
CA GLU A 150 18.90 0.89 -9.33
C GLU A 150 17.94 0.40 -8.28
N SER A 151 18.39 -0.54 -7.48
CA SER A 151 17.71 -0.90 -6.24
C SER A 151 18.72 -1.23 -5.15
N ARG A 152 18.36 -0.99 -3.90
CA ARG A 152 19.18 -1.33 -2.74
C ARG A 152 18.34 -1.52 -1.48
N SER A 153 18.81 -2.39 -0.59
CA SER A 153 18.40 -2.45 0.79
C SER A 153 19.14 -1.36 1.57
N ILE A 154 18.43 -0.59 2.37
CA ILE A 154 18.99 0.47 3.24
C ILE A 154 18.90 -0.05 4.68
N PRO A 155 20.05 -0.34 5.32
CA PRO A 155 20.06 -0.90 6.67
C PRO A 155 19.49 0.08 7.69
N TYR A 156 18.77 -0.46 8.68
CA TYR A 156 18.38 0.29 9.85
C TYR A 156 19.60 0.48 10.76
N THR A 157 19.95 1.71 11.11
CA THR A 157 21.09 2.07 11.96
C THR A 157 20.67 3.03 13.07
N PHE A 158 21.46 3.10 14.14
CA PHE A 158 21.26 4.01 15.28
C PHE A 158 22.12 5.28 15.22
N ASP A 159 22.76 5.54 14.09
CA ASP A 159 23.55 6.77 13.86
C ASP A 159 22.61 7.97 13.67
N SER A 160 22.20 8.58 14.78
CA SER A 160 21.21 9.67 14.84
C SER A 160 21.35 10.45 16.14
N GLU A 161 20.81 11.67 16.17
CA GLU A 161 20.66 12.48 17.38
C GLU A 161 19.43 12.10 18.22
N ILE A 162 18.61 11.16 17.76
CA ILE A 162 17.46 10.65 18.50
C ILE A 162 17.92 9.96 19.77
N VAL A 163 17.29 10.31 20.88
CA VAL A 163 17.53 9.60 22.16
C VAL A 163 16.68 8.33 22.17
N PHE A 164 17.35 7.19 22.16
CA PHE A 164 16.70 5.88 22.13
C PHE A 164 16.44 5.35 23.55
N GLU A 165 15.28 4.68 23.69
CA GLU A 165 14.96 3.93 24.92
C GLU A 165 15.83 2.66 25.08
N LEU A 166 16.39 2.13 23.98
CA LEU A 166 17.27 0.97 23.96
C LEU A 166 18.68 1.35 24.46
N THR A 167 19.27 0.51 25.30
CA THR A 167 20.69 0.62 25.67
C THR A 167 21.59 0.36 24.45
N PRO A 168 22.87 0.76 24.48
CA PRO A 168 23.83 0.46 23.40
C PRO A 168 23.90 -1.04 23.06
N GLU A 169 23.88 -1.91 24.06
CA GLU A 169 23.91 -3.36 23.89
C GLU A 169 22.62 -3.91 23.23
N GLU A 170 21.46 -3.34 23.57
CA GLU A 170 20.19 -3.66 22.93
C GLU A 170 20.14 -3.17 21.48
N GLN A 171 20.70 -1.98 21.19
CA GLN A 171 20.82 -1.43 19.83
C GLN A 171 21.70 -2.33 18.95
N GLU A 172 22.81 -2.85 19.46
CA GLU A 172 23.68 -3.77 18.73
C GLU A 172 22.96 -5.08 18.36
N GLN A 173 22.04 -5.52 19.21
CA GLN A 173 21.25 -6.75 19.02
C GLN A 173 19.92 -6.51 18.28
N PHE A 174 19.52 -5.26 18.09
CA PHE A 174 18.26 -4.94 17.44
C PHE A 174 18.27 -5.37 15.97
N ARG A 175 17.23 -6.06 15.57
CA ARG A 175 17.03 -6.50 14.18
C ARG A 175 15.61 -6.16 13.77
N THR A 176 15.49 -5.43 12.69
CA THR A 176 14.22 -5.05 12.06
C THR A 176 14.37 -5.05 10.55
N ARG A 177 13.33 -4.74 9.83
CA ARG A 177 13.34 -4.68 8.36
C ARG A 177 14.19 -3.51 7.87
N ASP A 178 14.97 -3.77 6.86
CA ASP A 178 15.61 -2.73 6.07
C ASP A 178 14.56 -1.97 5.24
N ILE A 179 14.91 -0.77 4.78
CA ILE A 179 14.07 0.00 3.86
C ILE A 179 14.50 -0.36 2.43
N LEU A 180 13.55 -0.77 1.59
CA LEU A 180 13.81 -1.00 0.17
C LEU A 180 13.75 0.32 -0.59
N MET A 181 14.80 0.67 -1.34
CA MET A 181 14.80 1.76 -2.30
C MET A 181 14.91 1.23 -3.73
N VAL A 182 14.03 1.69 -4.62
CA VAL A 182 14.06 1.36 -6.05
C VAL A 182 13.96 2.64 -6.87
N ARG A 183 15.00 2.93 -7.68
CA ARG A 183 15.04 4.08 -8.57
C ARG A 183 14.90 3.63 -10.03
N GLY A 184 14.15 4.39 -10.82
CA GLY A 184 13.90 4.05 -12.21
C GLY A 184 13.14 5.12 -12.98
N MET A 185 12.60 4.75 -14.14
CA MET A 185 11.92 5.65 -15.06
C MET A 185 10.47 5.23 -15.28
N ILE A 186 9.55 6.21 -15.19
CA ILE A 186 8.23 6.13 -15.78
C ILE A 186 8.17 7.16 -16.91
N GLU A 187 7.93 6.72 -18.13
CA GLU A 187 8.13 7.53 -19.33
C GLU A 187 9.56 8.12 -19.37
N ASP A 188 9.70 9.44 -19.47
CA ASP A 188 10.96 10.20 -19.48
C ASP A 188 11.29 10.85 -18.13
N GLU A 189 10.63 10.41 -17.05
CA GLU A 189 10.73 11.02 -15.74
C GLU A 189 11.32 10.05 -14.70
N MET A 190 12.27 10.56 -13.89
CA MET A 190 12.94 9.75 -12.86
C MET A 190 12.13 9.68 -11.59
N TYR A 191 12.03 8.48 -11.05
CA TYR A 191 11.35 8.16 -9.80
C TYR A 191 12.25 7.41 -8.84
N ALA A 192 12.01 7.59 -7.55
CA ALA A 192 12.47 6.69 -6.51
C ALA A 192 11.29 6.30 -5.60
N PHE A 193 11.19 5.01 -5.33
CA PHE A 193 10.20 4.42 -4.43
C PHE A 193 10.90 3.83 -3.24
N PHE A 194 10.45 4.21 -2.04
CA PHE A 194 10.89 3.60 -0.79
C PHE A 194 9.75 2.75 -0.25
N VAL A 195 10.05 1.52 0.13
CA VAL A 195 9.08 0.64 0.82
C VAL A 195 9.59 0.41 2.24
N CYS A 196 8.78 0.79 3.21
CA CYS A 196 9.06 0.74 4.63
C CYS A 196 8.12 -0.22 5.35
N HIS A 197 8.62 -0.86 6.40
CA HIS A 197 7.80 -1.48 7.43
C HIS A 197 8.46 -1.18 8.77
N LEU A 198 8.05 -0.07 9.39
CA LEU A 198 8.68 0.45 10.59
C LEU A 198 8.38 -0.43 11.82
N PRO A 199 9.17 -0.33 12.90
CA PRO A 199 8.96 -1.12 14.12
C PRO A 199 7.55 -0.96 14.70
N SER A 200 6.92 -2.08 15.09
CA SER A 200 5.54 -2.10 15.60
C SER A 200 5.41 -1.37 16.95
N ARG A 201 4.16 -1.01 17.31
CA ARG A 201 3.80 -0.36 18.59
C ARG A 201 3.71 -1.34 19.76
N LEU A 202 4.43 -2.44 19.75
CA LEU A 202 4.32 -3.46 20.78
C LEU A 202 4.57 -2.86 22.18
N GLY A 203 3.59 -2.92 23.06
CA GLY A 203 3.66 -2.38 24.42
C GLY A 203 3.74 -0.86 24.49
N SER A 204 3.23 -0.14 23.49
CA SER A 204 3.29 1.34 23.38
C SER A 204 4.71 1.92 23.33
N LYS A 205 5.70 1.09 22.97
CA LYS A 205 7.11 1.46 22.84
C LYS A 205 7.48 1.72 21.37
N GLY A 206 8.71 2.22 21.17
CA GLY A 206 9.35 2.29 19.87
C GLY A 206 8.97 3.53 19.05
N ASN A 207 8.50 4.61 19.68
CA ASN A 207 8.32 5.89 18.97
C ASN A 207 9.65 6.40 18.40
N ASP A 208 10.72 6.32 19.18
CA ASP A 208 12.10 6.61 18.82
C ASP A 208 12.58 5.73 17.66
N LEU A 209 12.26 4.44 17.69
CA LEU A 209 12.62 3.50 16.62
C LEU A 209 11.86 3.79 15.31
N ARG A 210 10.57 4.13 15.36
CA ARG A 210 9.82 4.54 14.17
C ARG A 210 10.30 5.89 13.64
N SER A 211 10.58 6.83 14.53
CA SER A 211 11.19 8.12 14.18
C SER A 211 12.52 7.91 13.45
N ARG A 212 13.35 7.00 13.92
CA ARG A 212 14.63 6.68 13.25
C ARG A 212 14.44 6.08 11.87
N GLY A 213 13.53 5.12 11.71
CA GLY A 213 13.21 4.55 10.39
C GLY A 213 12.72 5.61 9.39
N ALA A 214 11.86 6.52 9.85
CA ALA A 214 11.38 7.66 9.06
C ALA A 214 12.53 8.62 8.68
N GLU A 215 13.42 8.93 9.64
CA GLU A 215 14.59 9.77 9.42
C GLU A 215 15.56 9.17 8.39
N ILE A 216 15.80 7.85 8.41
CA ILE A 216 16.62 7.17 7.40
C ILE A 216 16.02 7.34 6.01
N ALA A 217 14.72 7.09 5.85
CA ALA A 217 14.04 7.25 4.57
C ALA A 217 14.11 8.71 4.07
N TYR A 218 13.94 9.67 4.98
CA TYR A 218 14.06 11.10 4.69
C TYR A 218 15.47 11.49 4.23
N GLN A 219 16.50 11.12 5.00
CA GLN A 219 17.90 11.45 4.70
C GLN A 219 18.31 10.97 3.30
N VAL A 220 18.01 9.70 2.98
CA VAL A 220 18.31 9.14 1.65
C VAL A 220 17.48 9.80 0.55
N SER A 221 16.23 10.16 0.83
CA SER A 221 15.38 10.89 -0.13
C SER A 221 15.95 12.26 -0.46
N VAL A 222 16.41 13.01 0.55
CA VAL A 222 17.05 14.33 0.37
C VAL A 222 18.36 14.21 -0.42
N GLU A 223 19.15 13.18 -0.15
CA GLU A 223 20.35 12.87 -0.95
C GLU A 223 20.03 12.67 -2.43
N LEU A 224 18.99 11.88 -2.73
CA LEU A 224 18.53 11.65 -4.10
C LEU A 224 17.98 12.94 -4.76
N MET A 225 17.24 13.77 -4.01
CA MET A 225 16.76 15.05 -4.54
C MET A 225 17.91 16.00 -4.91
N ARG A 226 19.01 16.00 -4.14
CA ARG A 226 20.22 16.78 -4.45
C ARG A 226 21.00 16.20 -5.62
N GLN A 227 21.11 14.89 -5.70
CA GLN A 227 21.84 14.21 -6.78
C GLN A 227 21.09 14.25 -8.11
N TYR A 228 19.78 14.17 -8.10
CA TYR A 228 18.90 14.12 -9.26
C TYR A 228 17.83 15.21 -9.19
N PRO A 229 18.12 16.47 -9.52
CA PRO A 229 17.14 17.55 -9.46
C PRO A 229 15.87 17.23 -10.26
N GLY A 230 14.72 17.34 -9.60
CA GLY A 230 13.43 17.03 -10.20
C GLY A 230 13.01 15.55 -10.12
N ILE A 231 13.80 14.69 -9.47
CA ILE A 231 13.39 13.32 -9.17
C ILE A 231 12.08 13.31 -8.39
N LYS A 232 11.20 12.39 -8.75
CA LYS A 232 9.91 12.17 -8.08
C LYS A 232 10.04 11.05 -7.09
N ILE A 233 9.72 11.33 -5.82
CA ILE A 233 9.90 10.37 -4.73
C ILE A 233 8.56 10.06 -4.08
N ALA A 234 8.31 8.75 -3.88
CA ALA A 234 7.25 8.28 -3.01
C ALA A 234 7.85 7.38 -1.92
N VAL A 235 7.61 7.74 -0.66
CA VAL A 235 7.93 6.92 0.52
C VAL A 235 6.63 6.26 0.96
N MET A 236 6.56 4.94 0.87
CA MET A 236 5.36 4.17 1.18
C MET A 236 5.66 3.05 2.17
N GLY A 237 4.65 2.64 2.91
CA GLY A 237 4.83 1.51 3.83
C GLY A 237 3.77 1.43 4.91
N ASP A 238 3.88 0.34 5.68
CA ASP A 238 3.31 0.25 7.02
C ASP A 238 4.25 0.98 7.99
N MET A 239 3.89 2.22 8.28
CA MET A 239 4.68 3.08 9.14
C MET A 239 4.49 2.75 10.62
N ASN A 240 3.53 1.87 10.96
CA ASN A 240 3.13 1.59 12.33
C ASN A 240 2.82 2.84 13.16
N ASP A 241 2.64 3.98 12.50
CA ASP A 241 2.28 5.28 13.05
C ASP A 241 1.24 5.96 12.15
N ASN A 242 0.39 6.78 12.78
CA ASN A 242 -0.59 7.59 12.06
C ASN A 242 0.09 8.79 11.35
N PRO A 243 -0.55 9.38 10.33
CA PRO A 243 -0.01 10.51 9.59
C PRO A 243 0.33 11.74 10.44
N ASP A 244 -0.22 11.86 11.64
CA ASP A 244 0.01 12.98 12.57
C ASP A 244 1.06 12.68 13.66
N ASN A 245 1.67 11.49 13.67
CA ASN A 245 2.72 11.16 14.61
C ASN A 245 4.06 11.82 14.26
N ASP A 246 4.93 11.99 15.24
CA ASP A 246 6.22 12.66 15.10
C ASP A 246 7.09 12.02 14.00
N SER A 247 7.09 10.70 13.89
CA SER A 247 7.80 9.98 12.82
C SER A 247 7.41 10.49 11.42
N MET A 248 6.14 10.80 11.18
CA MET A 248 5.67 11.30 9.88
C MET A 248 5.84 12.81 9.74
N VAL A 249 5.49 13.59 10.78
CA VAL A 249 5.45 15.05 10.70
C VAL A 249 6.83 15.69 10.88
N ILE A 250 7.64 15.14 11.83
CA ILE A 250 8.95 15.72 12.21
C ILE A 250 10.07 15.03 11.43
N TYR A 251 10.11 13.70 11.42
CA TYR A 251 11.25 12.93 10.90
C TYR A 251 11.14 12.59 9.41
N LEU A 252 9.92 12.43 8.86
CA LEU A 252 9.71 12.28 7.42
C LEU A 252 9.27 13.59 6.75
N HIS A 253 9.12 14.68 7.53
CA HIS A 253 8.71 16.00 7.04
C HIS A 253 7.39 16.01 6.26
N GLY A 254 6.40 15.21 6.70
CA GLY A 254 5.07 15.16 6.12
C GLY A 254 4.27 16.45 6.37
N ARG A 255 3.59 16.95 5.33
CA ARG A 255 2.73 18.15 5.39
C ARG A 255 1.31 17.81 4.93
N GLU A 256 0.32 18.44 5.55
CA GLU A 256 -1.10 18.20 5.23
C GLU A 256 -1.51 18.82 3.88
N THR A 257 -0.89 19.92 3.49
CA THR A 257 -1.22 20.62 2.26
C THR A 257 0.02 20.85 1.40
N MET A 258 -0.18 20.94 0.08
CA MET A 258 0.95 21.22 -0.83
C MET A 258 1.48 22.65 -0.66
N GLU A 259 0.65 23.56 -0.17
CA GLU A 259 1.02 24.96 0.11
C GLU A 259 2.02 25.09 1.26
N GLU A 260 1.95 24.18 2.25
CA GLU A 260 2.86 24.17 3.41
C GLU A 260 4.24 23.58 3.10
N MET A 261 4.39 22.91 1.94
CA MET A 261 5.64 22.22 1.59
C MET A 261 6.78 23.19 1.27
N GLY A 262 7.90 23.00 1.95
CA GLY A 262 9.22 23.46 1.52
C GLY A 262 9.86 22.49 0.50
N PRO A 263 11.07 22.84 0.00
CA PRO A 263 11.72 22.06 -1.09
C PRO A 263 12.07 20.61 -0.75
N GLU A 264 12.30 20.31 0.52
CA GLU A 264 12.67 18.97 1.00
C GLU A 264 11.52 18.30 1.79
N ASP A 265 10.32 18.92 1.85
CA ASP A 265 9.15 18.38 2.51
C ASP A 265 8.41 17.36 1.63
N PHE A 266 7.62 16.53 2.29
CA PHE A 266 6.71 15.58 1.65
C PHE A 266 5.25 15.99 1.87
N PHE A 267 4.43 15.87 0.84
CA PHE A 267 2.97 15.92 0.98
C PHE A 267 2.46 14.57 1.46
N ASP A 268 1.69 14.59 2.56
CA ASP A 268 0.99 13.40 3.06
C ASP A 268 -0.49 13.44 2.65
N PRO A 269 -0.89 12.70 1.60
CA PRO A 269 -2.28 12.67 1.15
C PRO A 269 -3.23 11.96 2.12
N PHE A 270 -2.70 11.25 3.12
CA PHE A 270 -3.48 10.49 4.11
C PHE A 270 -3.76 11.27 5.40
N LEU A 271 -2.98 12.31 5.71
CA LEU A 271 -3.19 13.12 6.93
C LEU A 271 -4.60 13.75 6.98
N SER A 272 -5.06 14.33 5.86
CA SER A 272 -6.42 14.88 5.79
C SER A 272 -7.51 13.80 5.83
N MET A 273 -7.22 12.58 5.38
CA MET A 273 -8.13 11.44 5.49
C MET A 273 -8.23 10.95 6.92
N PHE A 274 -7.09 10.82 7.62
CA PHE A 274 -7.03 10.44 9.03
C PHE A 274 -7.83 11.43 9.90
N LYS A 275 -7.61 12.74 9.74
CA LYS A 275 -8.39 13.79 10.40
C LYS A 275 -9.90 13.74 10.09
N ALA A 276 -10.28 13.14 8.95
CA ALA A 276 -11.68 12.93 8.58
C ALA A 276 -12.24 11.59 9.07
N GLY A 277 -11.49 10.82 9.88
CA GLY A 277 -11.93 9.58 10.51
C GLY A 277 -11.83 8.34 9.61
N TYR A 278 -11.04 8.38 8.53
CA TYR A 278 -10.75 7.17 7.74
C TYR A 278 -9.63 6.36 8.39
N GLY A 279 -9.60 5.05 8.11
CA GLY A 279 -8.56 4.13 8.57
C GLY A 279 -8.26 3.04 7.57
N SER A 280 -7.01 2.56 7.54
CA SER A 280 -6.57 1.39 6.78
C SER A 280 -6.59 0.12 7.63
N LEU A 281 -6.55 0.26 8.96
CA LEU A 281 -6.64 -0.84 9.91
C LEU A 281 -7.33 -0.37 11.20
N ALA A 282 -7.72 -1.34 12.04
CA ALA A 282 -8.18 -1.06 13.40
C ALA A 282 -7.14 -1.57 14.41
N TYR A 283 -6.62 -0.67 15.24
CA TYR A 283 -5.66 -0.99 16.28
C TYR A 283 -6.20 -0.55 17.65
N GLN A 284 -6.26 -1.48 18.61
CA GLN A 284 -6.80 -1.24 19.96
C GLN A 284 -8.21 -0.60 19.98
N GLY A 285 -9.04 -0.92 18.99
CA GLY A 285 -10.40 -0.40 18.88
C GLY A 285 -10.53 0.94 18.15
N GLU A 286 -9.41 1.55 17.76
CA GLU A 286 -9.38 2.82 17.05
C GLU A 286 -9.01 2.61 15.57
N TRP A 287 -9.59 3.42 14.68
CA TRP A 287 -9.18 3.46 13.29
C TRP A 287 -7.87 4.20 13.13
N CYS A 288 -6.90 3.55 12.49
CA CYS A 288 -5.57 4.08 12.20
C CYS A 288 -5.32 4.07 10.69
N ILE A 289 -4.42 4.93 10.23
CA ILE A 289 -3.82 4.83 8.89
C ILE A 289 -2.32 4.63 9.10
N PHE A 290 -1.85 3.38 9.04
CA PHE A 290 -0.43 3.08 9.09
C PHE A 290 0.15 2.87 7.70
N ASP A 291 -0.71 2.55 6.73
CA ASP A 291 -0.40 2.30 5.33
C ASP A 291 -0.38 3.62 4.57
N ILE A 292 0.76 4.31 4.57
CA ILE A 292 0.90 5.70 4.12
C ILE A 292 1.76 5.74 2.86
N ILE A 293 1.49 6.70 1.97
CA ILE A 293 2.32 7.02 0.80
C ILE A 293 2.52 8.53 0.79
N LEU A 294 3.70 8.99 1.20
CA LEU A 294 4.10 10.39 1.13
C LEU A 294 4.83 10.66 -0.19
N VAL A 295 4.68 11.86 -0.74
CA VAL A 295 5.30 12.22 -2.00
C VAL A 295 6.02 13.57 -1.91
N ASN A 296 7.20 13.69 -2.55
CA ASN A 296 7.94 14.94 -2.56
C ASN A 296 7.29 16.02 -3.46
N GLU A 297 7.78 17.24 -3.41
CA GLU A 297 7.22 18.38 -4.15
C GLU A 297 7.15 18.12 -5.67
N ALA A 298 8.19 17.52 -6.26
CA ALA A 298 8.24 17.23 -7.69
C ALA A 298 7.12 16.28 -8.14
N LEU A 299 6.73 15.31 -7.30
CA LEU A 299 5.60 14.41 -7.57
C LEU A 299 4.26 15.03 -7.19
N ALA A 300 4.17 15.75 -6.07
CA ALA A 300 2.95 16.37 -5.60
C ALA A 300 2.43 17.45 -6.57
N LYS A 301 3.28 18.43 -6.86
CA LYS A 301 2.92 19.60 -7.67
C LYS A 301 3.17 19.36 -9.16
N GLY A 302 4.32 18.76 -9.53
CA GLY A 302 4.77 18.56 -10.90
C GLY A 302 4.90 19.87 -11.68
N THR A 303 5.33 19.76 -12.92
CA THR A 303 5.33 20.88 -13.89
C THR A 303 4.31 20.60 -15.00
N SER A 304 3.95 21.62 -15.80
CA SER A 304 3.02 21.47 -16.91
C SER A 304 3.48 20.38 -17.90
N GLY A 305 2.58 19.48 -18.28
CA GLY A 305 2.85 18.36 -19.19
C GLY A 305 3.59 17.17 -18.57
N LYS A 306 3.99 17.26 -17.31
CA LYS A 306 4.64 16.17 -16.57
C LYS A 306 3.67 15.43 -15.66
N LEU A 307 4.04 14.21 -15.29
CA LEU A 307 3.24 13.38 -14.37
C LEU A 307 3.24 13.99 -12.96
N ARG A 308 2.08 14.03 -12.34
CA ARG A 308 1.90 14.52 -10.97
C ARG A 308 0.74 13.85 -10.27
N LEU A 309 0.68 14.00 -8.96
CA LEU A 309 -0.39 13.50 -8.12
C LEU A 309 -1.77 14.02 -8.59
N GLN A 310 -2.76 13.13 -8.66
CA GLN A 310 -4.11 13.42 -9.10
C GLN A 310 -5.11 13.30 -7.96
N PRO A 311 -5.98 14.31 -7.75
CA PRO A 311 -7.01 14.24 -6.73
C PRO A 311 -8.16 13.29 -7.13
N LEU A 312 -8.89 12.76 -6.15
CA LEU A 312 -10.19 12.17 -6.39
C LEU A 312 -11.21 13.28 -6.60
N VAL A 313 -11.62 13.48 -7.84
CA VAL A 313 -12.67 14.46 -8.16
C VAL A 313 -14.04 13.86 -7.82
N LYS A 314 -14.63 14.28 -6.67
CA LYS A 314 -16.07 14.08 -6.38
C LYS A 314 -16.78 15.42 -6.57
N LYS A 315 -17.81 15.46 -7.41
CA LYS A 315 -18.67 16.66 -7.55
C LYS A 315 -19.12 17.11 -6.15
N ARG A 316 -18.71 18.32 -5.72
CA ARG A 316 -19.11 19.03 -4.50
C ARG A 316 -18.55 18.53 -3.14
N LYS A 317 -17.49 17.70 -3.08
CA LYS A 317 -16.83 17.34 -1.82
C LYS A 317 -15.32 17.63 -1.90
N LYS A 318 -14.66 17.84 -0.74
CA LYS A 318 -13.21 17.94 -0.64
C LYS A 318 -12.59 16.73 -1.34
N ALA A 319 -11.68 16.97 -2.27
CA ALA A 319 -11.00 15.90 -2.99
C ALA A 319 -9.83 15.41 -2.14
N PHE A 320 -9.76 14.11 -1.87
CA PHE A 320 -8.58 13.47 -1.32
C PHE A 320 -7.64 13.03 -2.45
N TYR A 321 -6.35 12.99 -2.16
CA TYR A 321 -5.33 12.46 -3.09
C TYR A 321 -5.02 11.00 -2.78
N GLY A 322 -5.04 10.62 -1.51
CA GLY A 322 -4.93 9.23 -1.06
C GLY A 322 -6.22 8.42 -1.31
N ARG A 323 -6.05 7.11 -1.37
CA ARG A 323 -7.14 6.13 -1.47
C ARG A 323 -6.89 5.02 -0.48
N ILE A 324 -7.94 4.57 0.20
CA ILE A 324 -7.99 3.32 0.96
C ILE A 324 -8.96 2.41 0.22
N PHE A 325 -8.48 1.24 -0.19
CA PHE A 325 -9.30 0.28 -0.90
C PHE A 325 -9.99 -0.64 0.08
N GLN A 326 -11.30 -0.46 0.23
CA GLN A 326 -12.15 -1.26 1.10
C GLN A 326 -13.31 -1.81 0.31
N ARG A 327 -13.61 -3.13 0.47
CA ARG A 327 -14.74 -3.83 -0.15
C ARG A 327 -15.36 -4.80 0.84
N ASP A 328 -16.62 -5.12 0.65
CA ASP A 328 -17.37 -6.01 1.54
C ASP A 328 -16.71 -7.37 1.71
N PHE A 329 -16.15 -7.94 0.62
CA PHE A 329 -15.53 -9.27 0.66
C PHE A 329 -14.29 -9.34 1.54
N MET A 330 -13.57 -8.22 1.71
CA MET A 330 -12.37 -8.12 2.54
C MET A 330 -12.61 -7.40 3.87
N THR A 331 -13.87 -7.24 4.25
CA THR A 331 -14.30 -6.59 5.49
C THR A 331 -15.03 -7.58 6.37
N GLN A 332 -14.73 -7.61 7.66
CA GLN A 332 -15.43 -8.46 8.64
C GLN A 332 -16.90 -8.07 8.72
N GLN A 333 -17.79 -9.02 8.40
CA GLN A 333 -19.21 -8.74 8.30
C GLN A 333 -19.96 -8.85 9.62
N ASP A 334 -19.44 -9.65 10.55
CA ASP A 334 -20.09 -10.00 11.81
C ASP A 334 -19.12 -9.95 13.00
N GLY A 335 -19.69 -10.08 14.23
CA GLY A 335 -18.94 -10.18 15.48
C GLY A 335 -18.38 -8.85 15.99
N PRO A 336 -17.48 -8.89 17.00
CA PRO A 336 -16.95 -7.70 17.67
C PRO A 336 -16.03 -6.85 16.78
N TYR A 337 -15.53 -7.42 15.70
CA TYR A 337 -14.63 -6.75 14.73
C TYR A 337 -15.35 -6.35 13.44
N LYS A 338 -16.69 -6.32 13.44
CA LYS A 338 -17.49 -5.93 12.28
C LYS A 338 -17.05 -4.57 11.73
N GLY A 339 -16.83 -4.51 10.42
CA GLY A 339 -16.42 -3.30 9.71
C GLY A 339 -14.91 -3.14 9.56
N THR A 340 -14.08 -3.89 10.32
CA THR A 340 -12.62 -3.87 10.20
C THR A 340 -12.14 -4.81 9.08
N PRO A 341 -10.86 -4.75 8.66
CA PRO A 341 -10.32 -5.70 7.70
C PRO A 341 -10.54 -7.16 8.14
N PHE A 342 -10.90 -8.01 7.19
CA PHE A 342 -11.10 -9.44 7.42
C PHE A 342 -9.76 -10.17 7.30
N ARG A 343 -9.11 -10.35 8.43
CA ARG A 343 -7.75 -10.87 8.60
C ARG A 343 -7.64 -12.39 8.45
N THR A 344 -6.43 -12.88 8.30
CA THR A 344 -6.12 -14.32 8.13
C THR A 344 -6.40 -15.13 9.38
N TYR A 345 -6.03 -14.61 10.56
CA TYR A 345 -6.25 -15.22 11.86
C TYR A 345 -7.03 -14.29 12.79
N SER A 346 -7.97 -14.84 13.55
CA SER A 346 -8.69 -14.13 14.60
C SER A 346 -8.72 -14.98 15.88
N SER A 347 -8.28 -14.40 17.00
CA SER A 347 -8.22 -15.09 18.31
C SER A 347 -7.50 -16.45 18.24
N GLY A 348 -6.40 -16.53 17.46
CA GLY A 348 -5.60 -17.75 17.27
C GLY A 348 -6.20 -18.79 16.32
N ALA A 349 -7.40 -18.55 15.77
CA ALA A 349 -8.02 -19.43 14.78
C ALA A 349 -7.80 -18.92 13.36
N PHE A 350 -7.51 -19.84 12.43
CA PHE A 350 -7.49 -19.51 11.00
C PHE A 350 -8.92 -19.25 10.51
N VAL A 351 -9.21 -18.03 10.08
CA VAL A 351 -10.51 -17.62 9.55
C VAL A 351 -10.50 -17.44 8.04
N GLY A 352 -9.32 -17.52 7.42
CA GLY A 352 -9.15 -17.53 5.97
C GLY A 352 -9.52 -16.21 5.29
N GLY A 353 -9.34 -15.10 6.00
CA GLY A 353 -9.54 -13.75 5.47
C GLY A 353 -8.38 -13.29 4.56
N TYR A 354 -8.28 -11.99 4.39
CA TYR A 354 -7.36 -11.36 3.44
C TYR A 354 -6.13 -10.80 4.14
N SER A 355 -6.23 -9.63 4.73
CA SER A 355 -5.21 -8.98 5.55
C SER A 355 -5.90 -8.20 6.67
N ASP A 356 -5.18 -7.90 7.75
CA ASP A 356 -5.62 -6.98 8.79
C ASP A 356 -5.42 -5.50 8.42
N HIS A 357 -4.95 -5.24 7.19
CA HIS A 357 -4.82 -3.93 6.59
C HIS A 357 -5.66 -3.82 5.30
N TYR A 358 -6.21 -2.64 5.04
CA TYR A 358 -6.71 -2.26 3.72
C TYR A 358 -5.58 -1.64 2.90
N PRO A 359 -5.40 -2.05 1.63
CA PRO A 359 -4.38 -1.44 0.78
C PRO A 359 -4.67 0.04 0.51
N THR A 360 -3.61 0.79 0.32
CA THR A 360 -3.66 2.20 -0.02
C THR A 360 -3.01 2.48 -1.37
N TYR A 361 -3.43 3.54 -2.05
CA TYR A 361 -2.82 3.95 -3.31
C TYR A 361 -3.05 5.42 -3.63
N ILE A 362 -2.24 5.92 -4.56
CA ILE A 362 -2.36 7.25 -5.18
C ILE A 362 -2.39 7.11 -6.70
N LEU A 363 -2.96 8.10 -7.36
CA LEU A 363 -2.99 8.18 -8.81
C LEU A 363 -2.05 9.30 -9.27
N ILE A 364 -1.29 9.03 -10.32
CA ILE A 364 -0.46 10.03 -10.99
C ILE A 364 -0.84 10.12 -12.47
N GLY A 365 -0.75 11.31 -13.03
CA GLY A 365 -1.13 11.56 -14.43
C GLY A 365 -0.72 12.94 -14.91
N LYS A 366 -0.73 13.13 -16.23
CA LYS A 366 -0.56 14.45 -16.85
C LYS A 366 -1.85 15.27 -16.73
N LYS A 367 -1.70 16.57 -16.56
CA LYS A 367 -2.82 17.51 -16.60
C LYS A 367 -2.74 18.36 -17.84
#